data_93d113b9c8d98e40770352bc7e973d8b
#
_entry.id   93d113b9c8d98e40770352bc7e973d8b
#
_cell.length_a   1.000
_cell.length_b   1.000
_cell.length_c   1.000
_cell.angle_alpha   90.00
_cell.angle_beta   90.00
_cell.angle_gamma   90.00
#
_symmetry.space_group_name_H-M   'P 1'
#
loop_
_entity.id
_entity.type
_entity.pdbx_description
1 polymer ?
#
loop_
_entity_poly.entity_id
_entity_poly.type
_entity_poly.pdbx_seq_one_letter_code
_entity_poly.pdbx_strand_id
1 'polypeptide(L)'
;MAKHRVSALILDEHNLDEMARHGVSAAEVVQVIANRHISVPNPRGEERSILLIGESDGGRLLTIPLAPTDDPTTWRPATAFDSSRQERTVFRRRVR
;
A
#
# COMPACT_ATOMS: atom_id res chain seq x y z
N MET A 1 -19.94 -5.52 2.86
CA MET A 1 -19.00 -4.99 1.90
C MET A 1 -17.67 -5.74 1.97
N ALA A 2 -17.19 -6.19 0.86
CA ALA A 2 -15.95 -6.94 0.83
C ALA A 2 -14.75 -6.02 1.07
N LYS A 3 -13.88 -6.44 1.96
CA LYS A 3 -12.62 -5.77 2.18
C LYS A 3 -11.52 -6.52 1.44
N HIS A 4 -10.60 -5.78 0.88
CA HIS A 4 -9.44 -6.42 0.26
C HIS A 4 -8.49 -6.89 1.35
N ARG A 5 -8.13 -8.16 1.29
CA ARG A 5 -7.17 -8.71 2.23
C ARG A 5 -5.79 -8.70 1.60
N VAL A 6 -4.85 -8.09 2.30
CA VAL A 6 -3.47 -8.03 1.85
C VAL A 6 -2.63 -8.82 2.84
N SER A 7 -2.29 -10.05 2.46
CA SER A 7 -1.51 -10.94 3.31
C SER A 7 -0.06 -11.03 2.89
N ALA A 8 0.22 -10.86 1.60
CA ALA A 8 1.56 -10.97 1.07
C ALA A 8 1.76 -10.04 -0.11
N LEU A 9 2.99 -9.61 -0.31
CA LEU A 9 3.38 -8.79 -1.43
C LEU A 9 4.45 -9.50 -2.24
N ILE A 10 4.37 -9.35 -3.56
CA ILE A 10 5.43 -9.82 -4.44
C ILE A 10 6.41 -8.67 -4.60
N LEU A 11 7.55 -8.78 -3.94
CA LEU A 11 8.61 -7.79 -4.03
C LEU A 11 9.66 -8.29 -5.01
N ASP A 12 9.99 -7.46 -5.97
CA ASP A 12 11.02 -7.78 -6.96
C ASP A 12 11.91 -6.57 -7.15
N GLU A 13 12.95 -6.75 -7.95
CA GLU A 13 13.94 -5.70 -8.16
C GLU A 13 13.29 -4.43 -8.71
N HIS A 14 12.35 -4.57 -9.62
CA HIS A 14 11.71 -3.42 -10.25
C HIS A 14 10.91 -2.59 -9.24
N ASN A 15 10.03 -3.23 -8.47
CA ASN A 15 9.21 -2.45 -7.54
C ASN A 15 10.01 -1.95 -6.36
N LEU A 16 11.05 -2.67 -5.94
CA LEU A 16 11.95 -2.19 -4.89
C LEU A 16 12.70 -0.94 -5.34
N ASP A 17 13.16 -0.91 -6.60
CA ASP A 17 13.82 0.26 -7.15
C ASP A 17 12.86 1.45 -7.22
N GLU A 18 11.63 1.21 -7.62
CA GLU A 18 10.62 2.27 -7.68
C GLU A 18 10.35 2.84 -6.29
N MET A 19 10.23 1.99 -5.29
CA MET A 19 10.04 2.43 -3.91
C MET A 19 11.23 3.26 -3.43
N ALA A 20 12.44 2.80 -3.76
CA ALA A 20 13.65 3.49 -3.33
C ALA A 20 13.74 4.91 -3.89
N ARG A 21 13.19 5.15 -5.08
CA ARG A 21 13.15 6.49 -5.66
C ARG A 21 12.35 7.46 -4.82
N HIS A 22 11.41 6.94 -4.04
CA HIS A 22 10.59 7.74 -3.13
C HIS A 22 11.09 7.64 -1.69
N GLY A 23 12.27 7.06 -1.49
CA GLY A 23 12.84 6.91 -0.17
C GLY A 23 12.11 5.93 0.72
N VAL A 24 11.46 4.93 0.14
CA VAL A 24 10.72 3.92 0.90
C VAL A 24 11.46 2.58 0.80
N SER A 25 11.67 1.93 1.94
CA SER A 25 12.35 0.64 2.01
C SER A 25 11.35 -0.51 2.01
N ALA A 26 11.83 -1.70 1.64
CA ALA A 26 11.02 -2.92 1.73
C ALA A 26 10.53 -3.17 3.15
N ALA A 27 11.38 -2.90 4.15
CA ALA A 27 10.99 -3.08 5.54
C ALA A 27 9.80 -2.22 5.91
N GLU A 28 9.78 -0.96 5.47
CA GLU A 28 8.66 -0.07 5.76
C GLU A 28 7.37 -0.56 5.14
N VAL A 29 7.43 -1.08 3.92
CA VAL A 29 6.24 -1.61 3.24
C VAL A 29 5.69 -2.82 3.98
N VAL A 30 6.56 -3.72 4.42
CA VAL A 30 6.15 -4.89 5.19
C VAL A 30 5.51 -4.47 6.51
N GLN A 31 6.04 -3.42 7.15
CA GLN A 31 5.49 -2.89 8.39
C GLN A 31 4.07 -2.35 8.19
N VAL A 32 3.82 -1.69 7.07
CA VAL A 32 2.48 -1.17 6.78
C VAL A 32 1.46 -2.30 6.75
N ILE A 33 1.82 -3.45 6.18
CA ILE A 33 0.90 -4.59 6.15
C ILE A 33 0.63 -5.11 7.56
N ALA A 34 1.64 -5.15 8.40
CA ALA A 34 1.51 -5.65 9.77
C ALA A 34 0.77 -4.68 10.68
N ASN A 35 0.82 -3.40 10.36
CA ASN A 35 0.19 -2.35 11.17
C ASN A 35 -1.20 -2.04 10.63
N ARG A 36 -1.87 -1.06 11.26
CA ARG A 36 -3.19 -0.63 10.77
C ARG A 36 -3.06 -0.05 9.37
N HIS A 37 -3.91 -0.48 8.48
CA HIS A 37 -3.96 0.03 7.13
C HIS A 37 -5.39 -0.03 6.60
N ILE A 38 -5.64 0.74 5.56
CA ILE A 38 -6.91 0.71 4.84
C ILE A 38 -6.62 0.46 3.37
N SER A 39 -7.62 0.01 2.65
CA SER A 39 -7.53 -0.10 1.20
C SER A 39 -8.67 0.68 0.57
N VAL A 40 -8.36 1.38 -0.50
CA VAL A 40 -9.35 2.12 -1.28
C VAL A 40 -9.12 1.81 -2.77
N PRO A 41 -10.16 1.93 -3.62
CA PRO A 41 -9.94 1.71 -5.05
C PRO A 41 -8.89 2.67 -5.60
N ASN A 42 -8.10 2.20 -6.55
CA ASN A 42 -7.11 3.04 -7.21
C ASN A 42 -7.71 3.56 -8.53
N PRO A 43 -8.08 4.83 -8.61
CA PRO A 43 -8.73 5.37 -9.80
C PRO A 43 -7.81 5.46 -11.01
N ARG A 44 -6.49 5.38 -10.79
CA ARG A 44 -5.51 5.47 -11.87
C ARG A 44 -4.93 4.12 -12.27
N GLY A 45 -5.27 3.08 -11.52
CA GLY A 45 -4.74 1.76 -11.80
C GLY A 45 -5.66 0.94 -12.68
N GLU A 46 -5.23 -0.29 -12.93
CA GLU A 46 -6.07 -1.24 -13.64
C GLU A 46 -7.27 -1.61 -12.79
N GLU A 47 -8.23 -2.26 -13.43
CA GLU A 47 -9.41 -2.76 -12.74
C GLU A 47 -9.01 -3.61 -11.54
N ARG A 48 -9.67 -3.40 -10.41
CA ARG A 48 -9.43 -4.10 -9.14
C ARG A 48 -8.12 -3.72 -8.45
N SER A 49 -7.37 -2.75 -8.99
CA SER A 49 -6.20 -2.22 -8.29
C SER A 49 -6.65 -1.37 -7.09
N ILE A 50 -5.85 -1.37 -6.04
CA ILE A 50 -6.16 -0.63 -4.83
C ILE A 50 -4.98 0.23 -4.41
N LEU A 51 -5.26 1.19 -3.55
CA LEU A 51 -4.24 1.91 -2.80
C LEU A 51 -4.29 1.40 -1.38
N LEU A 52 -3.18 0.90 -0.88
CA LEU A 52 -3.04 0.52 0.52
C LEU A 52 -2.43 1.71 1.24
N ILE A 53 -3.08 2.18 2.29
CA ILE A 53 -2.61 3.35 3.04
C ILE A 53 -2.46 2.93 4.49
N GLY A 54 -1.27 3.12 5.05
CA GLY A 54 -1.01 2.71 6.41
C GLY A 54 0.31 3.23 6.94
N GLU A 55 0.59 2.91 8.20
CA GLU A 55 1.73 3.45 8.90
C GLU A 55 2.86 2.43 9.02
N SER A 56 4.09 2.90 8.81
CA SER A 56 5.27 2.14 9.17
C SER A 56 5.45 2.18 10.70
N ASP A 57 6.37 1.37 11.22
CA ASP A 57 6.65 1.36 12.66
C ASP A 57 7.12 2.72 13.18
N GLY A 58 7.78 3.49 12.31
CA GLY A 58 8.22 4.83 12.67
C GLY A 58 7.13 5.90 12.58
N GLY A 59 5.90 5.52 12.25
CA GLY A 59 4.79 6.47 12.16
C GLY A 59 4.68 7.19 10.82
N ARG A 60 5.46 6.77 9.84
CA ARG A 60 5.41 7.36 8.49
C ARG A 60 4.19 6.80 7.76
N LEU A 61 3.33 7.67 7.25
CA LEU A 61 2.14 7.23 6.53
C LEU A 61 2.47 7.07 5.05
N LEU A 62 2.28 5.87 4.56
CA LEU A 62 2.65 5.49 3.20
C LEU A 62 1.44 5.05 2.39
N THR A 63 1.49 5.32 1.10
CA THR A 63 0.52 4.84 0.13
C THR A 63 1.22 3.89 -0.82
N ILE A 64 0.65 2.70 -0.99
CA ILE A 64 1.23 1.63 -1.78
C ILE A 64 0.21 1.19 -2.82
N PRO A 65 0.38 1.60 -4.09
CA PRO A 65 -0.50 1.09 -5.15
C PRO A 65 -0.25 -0.40 -5.37
N LEU A 66 -1.33 -1.18 -5.32
CA LEU A 66 -1.25 -2.64 -5.41
C LEU A 66 -2.08 -3.13 -6.58
N ALA A 67 -1.50 -4.02 -7.37
CA ALA A 67 -2.20 -4.73 -8.43
C ALA A 67 -2.56 -6.13 -7.96
N PRO A 68 -3.73 -6.65 -8.34
CA PRO A 68 -4.13 -8.00 -7.96
C PRO A 68 -3.28 -9.06 -8.68
N THR A 69 -3.23 -10.25 -8.08
CA THR A 69 -2.57 -11.42 -8.66
C THR A 69 -3.59 -12.55 -8.75
N ASP A 70 -3.13 -13.73 -9.17
CA ASP A 70 -3.98 -14.92 -9.19
C ASP A 70 -4.42 -15.33 -7.79
N ASP A 71 -3.60 -15.02 -6.78
CA ASP A 71 -3.94 -15.28 -5.39
C ASP A 71 -4.67 -14.07 -4.83
N PRO A 72 -5.91 -14.20 -4.34
CA PRO A 72 -6.71 -13.04 -3.89
C PRO A 72 -6.13 -12.31 -2.68
N THR A 73 -5.16 -12.87 -1.97
CA THR A 73 -4.56 -12.22 -0.81
C THR A 73 -3.13 -11.76 -1.05
N THR A 74 -2.61 -12.03 -2.24
CA THR A 74 -1.25 -11.66 -2.63
C THR A 74 -1.33 -10.54 -3.67
N TRP A 75 -0.56 -9.48 -3.46
CA TRP A 75 -0.62 -8.29 -4.30
C TRP A 75 0.76 -7.90 -4.78
N ARG A 76 0.81 -7.25 -5.93
CA ARG A 76 2.07 -6.75 -6.49
C ARG A 76 2.08 -5.23 -6.38
N PRO A 77 2.99 -4.66 -5.59
CA PRO A 77 3.10 -3.21 -5.52
C PRO A 77 3.76 -2.64 -6.77
N ALA A 78 3.24 -1.52 -7.23
CA ALA A 78 3.89 -0.78 -8.31
C ALA A 78 5.03 0.06 -7.75
N THR A 79 4.78 0.67 -6.60
CA THR A 79 5.72 1.54 -5.91
C THR A 79 5.20 1.79 -4.50
N ALA A 80 5.83 2.70 -3.76
CA ALA A 80 5.32 3.18 -2.48
C ALA A 80 5.85 4.60 -2.29
N PHE A 81 5.04 5.45 -1.66
CA PHE A 81 5.42 6.86 -1.46
C PHE A 81 4.69 7.43 -0.24
N ASP A 82 5.13 8.60 0.20
CA ASP A 82 4.46 9.29 1.31
C ASP A 82 3.04 9.63 0.89
N SER A 83 2.08 9.40 1.80
CA SER A 83 0.68 9.67 1.52
C SER A 83 0.46 11.16 1.29
N SER A 84 -0.43 11.49 0.36
CA SER A 84 -0.85 12.85 0.10
C SER A 84 -1.73 13.33 1.27
N ARG A 85 -2.03 14.64 1.27
CA ARG A 85 -2.93 15.19 2.28
C ARG A 85 -4.29 14.50 2.24
N GLN A 86 -4.82 14.30 1.05
CA GLN A 86 -6.11 13.65 0.88
C GLN A 86 -6.09 12.23 1.40
N GLU A 87 -5.03 11.49 1.10
CA GLU A 87 -4.88 10.10 1.56
C GLU A 87 -4.77 10.03 3.07
N ARG A 88 -4.04 10.96 3.68
CA ARG A 88 -3.96 11.04 5.14
C ARG A 88 -5.31 11.29 5.77
N THR A 89 -6.11 12.16 5.16
CA THR A 89 -7.45 12.45 5.66
C THR A 89 -8.33 11.22 5.63
N VAL A 90 -8.30 10.49 4.51
CA VAL A 90 -9.09 9.25 4.38
C VAL A 90 -8.65 8.22 5.42
N PHE A 91 -7.34 8.05 5.60
CA PHE A 91 -6.81 7.09 6.56
C PHE A 91 -7.29 7.44 7.99
N ARG A 92 -7.12 8.70 8.38
CA ARG A 92 -7.50 9.12 9.74
C ARG A 92 -8.98 8.94 10.02
N ARG A 93 -9.83 9.14 9.03
CA ARG A 93 -11.26 8.94 9.19
C ARG A 93 -11.62 7.48 9.38
N ARG A 94 -10.91 6.59 8.69
CA ARG A 94 -11.22 5.17 8.69
C ARG A 94 -10.69 4.44 9.92
N VAL A 95 -9.58 4.88 10.48
CA VAL A 95 -8.91 4.16 11.58
C VAL A 95 -9.21 4.75 12.95
N ARG A 96 -10.14 5.65 13.05
CA ARG A 96 -10.52 6.24 14.32
C ARG A 96 -10.99 5.21 15.32
#